data_2fa6618f9d5c67234020b541da291158
#
_entry.id   2fa6618f9d5c67234020b541da291158
#
_cell.length_a   1.000
_cell.length_b   1.000
_cell.length_c   1.000
_cell.angle_alpha   90.00
_cell.angle_beta   90.00
_cell.angle_gamma   90.00
#
_symmetry.space_group_name_H-M   'P 1'
#
loop_
_entity.id
_entity.type
_entity.pdbx_description
1 polymer ?
#
loop_
_entity_poly.entity_id
_entity_poly.type
_entity_poly.pdbx_seq_one_letter_code
_entity_poly.pdbx_strand_id
1 'polypeptide(L)'
;MTAGIDDVGIGVLFGLELYKYEFAGLLMHAEHLEARFGVGPHTISVPRVKKADDIDPDEFDNGIDDDTFAKIVALIRVAVPYTGMIISTRESAKCRERLLNLGISQISGGSRTSVGGYCEPEPEDEKSEQFDVIDSRTL
;
A
#
# COMPACT_ATOMS: atom_id res chain seq x y z
N MET A 1 5.08 -10.46 16.73
CA MET A 1 4.29 -10.65 17.95
C MET A 1 4.81 -11.80 18.81
N THR A 2 4.91 -13.05 18.36
CA THR A 2 5.52 -14.13 19.17
C THR A 2 6.98 -13.84 19.58
N ALA A 3 7.73 -13.09 18.79
CA ALA A 3 9.11 -12.68 19.07
C ALA A 3 9.23 -11.43 19.96
N GLY A 4 8.14 -10.91 20.52
CA GLY A 4 8.12 -9.74 21.41
C GLY A 4 7.90 -8.40 20.71
N ILE A 5 7.40 -8.41 19.47
CA ILE A 5 6.92 -7.19 18.80
C ILE A 5 5.46 -6.97 19.19
N ASP A 6 5.18 -5.81 19.76
CA ASP A 6 3.84 -5.48 20.28
C ASP A 6 2.86 -5.04 19.19
N ASP A 7 3.38 -4.49 18.09
CA ASP A 7 2.57 -3.86 17.06
C ASP A 7 3.09 -4.19 15.66
N VAL A 8 2.18 -4.50 14.72
CA VAL A 8 2.52 -4.88 13.36
C VAL A 8 1.65 -4.16 12.33
N GLY A 9 2.26 -3.77 11.21
CA GLY A 9 1.57 -3.39 10.00
C GLY A 9 1.54 -4.58 9.03
N ILE A 10 0.46 -4.69 8.27
CA ILE A 10 0.33 -5.68 7.21
C ILE A 10 0.02 -4.99 5.87
N GLY A 11 0.14 -5.72 4.78
CA GLY A 11 -0.20 -5.21 3.46
C GLY A 11 0.00 -6.24 2.38
N VAL A 12 -0.54 -5.96 1.21
CA VAL A 12 -0.32 -6.72 -0.02
C VAL A 12 -0.05 -5.76 -1.17
N LEU A 13 0.76 -6.16 -2.13
CA LEU A 13 0.99 -5.40 -3.35
C LEU A 13 -0.06 -5.83 -4.39
N PHE A 14 -1.17 -5.09 -4.47
CA PHE A 14 -2.26 -5.39 -5.38
C PHE A 14 -1.83 -5.31 -6.85
N GLY A 15 -2.18 -6.32 -7.62
CA GLY A 15 -1.91 -6.41 -9.05
C GLY A 15 -0.83 -7.41 -9.44
N LEU A 16 -0.21 -8.11 -8.49
CA LEU A 16 0.65 -9.26 -8.77
C LEU A 16 -0.19 -10.51 -9.03
N GLU A 17 -1.24 -10.70 -8.24
CA GLU A 17 -2.20 -11.79 -8.35
C GLU A 17 -3.62 -11.25 -8.50
N LEU A 18 -4.62 -12.13 -8.60
CA LEU A 18 -6.01 -11.77 -8.60
C LEU A 18 -6.35 -10.96 -7.33
N TYR A 19 -6.76 -9.73 -7.47
CA TYR A 19 -7.02 -8.83 -6.33
C TYR A 19 -8.00 -9.39 -5.31
N LYS A 20 -8.94 -10.25 -5.73
CA LYS A 20 -9.89 -10.90 -4.81
C LYS A 20 -9.19 -11.90 -3.89
N TYR A 21 -8.20 -12.62 -4.41
CA TYR A 21 -7.38 -13.54 -3.63
C TYR A 21 -6.50 -12.78 -2.64
N GLU A 22 -5.82 -11.74 -3.12
CA GLU A 22 -4.98 -10.86 -2.29
C GLU A 22 -5.78 -10.18 -1.18
N PHE A 23 -6.98 -9.69 -1.52
CA PHE A 23 -7.91 -9.09 -0.57
C PHE A 23 -8.37 -10.09 0.50
N ALA A 24 -8.77 -11.30 0.11
CA ALA A 24 -9.18 -12.34 1.04
C ALA A 24 -8.02 -12.74 1.97
N GLY A 25 -6.82 -12.92 1.43
CA GLY A 25 -5.62 -13.23 2.21
C GLY A 25 -5.27 -12.16 3.23
N LEU A 26 -5.41 -10.89 2.85
CA LEU A 26 -5.20 -9.75 3.76
C LEU A 26 -6.19 -9.76 4.93
N LEU A 27 -7.47 -9.98 4.67
CA LEU A 27 -8.49 -10.05 5.73
C LEU A 27 -8.27 -11.26 6.64
N MET A 28 -7.99 -12.43 6.08
CA MET A 28 -7.68 -13.63 6.86
C MET A 28 -6.45 -13.42 7.76
N HIS A 29 -5.45 -12.68 7.28
CA HIS A 29 -4.28 -12.34 8.09
C HIS A 29 -4.65 -11.40 9.25
N ALA A 30 -5.47 -10.38 9.01
CA ALA A 30 -5.96 -9.50 10.06
C ALA A 30 -6.75 -10.27 11.14
N GLU A 31 -7.69 -11.11 10.73
CA GLU A 31 -8.46 -11.98 11.62
C GLU A 31 -7.57 -12.97 12.41
N HIS A 32 -6.54 -13.54 11.75
CA HIS A 32 -5.61 -14.43 12.43
C HIS A 32 -4.82 -13.71 13.54
N LEU A 33 -4.35 -12.49 13.29
CA LEU A 33 -3.66 -11.69 14.30
C LEU A 33 -4.57 -11.42 15.50
N GLU A 34 -5.80 -11.01 15.24
CA GLU A 34 -6.80 -10.74 16.27
C GLU A 34 -7.13 -12.00 17.09
N ALA A 35 -7.39 -13.12 16.42
CA ALA A 35 -7.71 -14.39 17.07
C ALA A 35 -6.52 -14.95 17.89
N ARG A 36 -5.28 -14.77 17.40
CA ARG A 36 -4.09 -15.37 18.03
C ARG A 36 -3.49 -14.52 19.14
N PHE A 37 -3.57 -13.19 19.02
CA PHE A 37 -2.88 -12.25 19.92
C PHE A 37 -3.83 -11.30 20.66
N GLY A 38 -5.13 -11.32 20.35
CA GLY A 38 -6.13 -10.43 20.92
C GLY A 38 -6.11 -9.00 20.36
N VAL A 39 -5.24 -8.73 19.40
CA VAL A 39 -5.13 -7.44 18.70
C VAL A 39 -4.90 -7.66 17.22
N GLY A 40 -5.58 -6.89 16.39
CA GLY A 40 -5.39 -6.89 14.95
C GLY A 40 -4.20 -6.00 14.52
N PRO A 41 -4.00 -5.81 13.21
CA PRO A 41 -2.93 -4.97 12.71
C PRO A 41 -3.15 -3.49 13.05
N HIS A 42 -2.10 -2.79 13.46
CA HIS A 42 -2.12 -1.35 13.68
C HIS A 42 -2.36 -0.58 12.39
N THR A 43 -1.70 -1.02 11.32
CA THR A 43 -1.84 -0.40 10.00
C THR A 43 -2.00 -1.44 8.90
N ILE A 44 -2.71 -1.04 7.85
CA ILE A 44 -2.79 -1.78 6.59
C ILE A 44 -2.26 -0.87 5.48
N SER A 45 -1.19 -1.30 4.81
CA SER A 45 -0.67 -0.65 3.62
C SER A 45 -1.35 -1.21 2.37
N VAL A 46 -1.75 -0.33 1.47
CA VAL A 46 -2.46 -0.69 0.24
C VAL A 46 -1.69 -0.24 -1.02
N PRO A 47 -0.45 -0.70 -1.24
CA PRO A 47 0.25 -0.44 -2.48
C PRO A 47 -0.37 -1.25 -3.63
N ARG A 48 -0.27 -0.72 -4.86
CA ARG A 48 -0.52 -1.48 -6.08
C ARG A 48 0.66 -1.37 -7.03
N VAL A 49 0.79 -2.33 -7.93
CA VAL A 49 1.84 -2.33 -8.96
C VAL A 49 1.78 -1.03 -9.76
N LYS A 50 2.90 -0.36 -9.86
CA LYS A 50 3.11 0.85 -10.66
C LYS A 50 4.32 0.65 -11.56
N LYS A 51 4.42 1.46 -12.61
CA LYS A 51 5.58 1.44 -13.48
C LYS A 51 6.85 1.74 -12.70
N ALA A 52 7.86 0.90 -12.88
CA ALA A 52 9.20 1.01 -12.33
C ALA A 52 10.22 0.59 -13.40
N ASP A 53 11.51 0.68 -13.10
CA ASP A 53 12.57 0.48 -14.11
C ASP A 53 12.45 -0.83 -14.89
N ASP A 54 12.13 -1.93 -14.21
CA ASP A 54 12.00 -3.27 -14.80
C ASP A 54 10.58 -3.83 -14.68
N ILE A 55 9.59 -2.98 -14.42
CA ILE A 55 8.19 -3.40 -14.21
C ILE A 55 7.28 -2.52 -15.07
N ASP A 56 6.65 -3.11 -16.07
CA ASP A 56 5.54 -2.51 -16.79
C ASP A 56 4.22 -3.09 -16.25
N PRO A 57 3.34 -2.27 -15.64
CA PRO A 57 2.05 -2.76 -15.16
C PRO A 57 1.18 -3.38 -16.24
N ASP A 58 1.38 -3.00 -17.51
CA ASP A 58 0.63 -3.52 -18.66
C ASP A 58 1.07 -4.95 -19.04
N GLU A 59 2.21 -5.43 -18.53
CA GLU A 59 2.65 -6.82 -18.66
C GLU A 59 1.98 -7.77 -17.65
N PHE A 60 1.27 -7.21 -16.65
CA PHE A 60 0.57 -8.01 -15.65
C PHE A 60 -0.92 -8.06 -15.95
N ASP A 61 -1.45 -9.26 -16.21
CA ASP A 61 -2.88 -9.51 -16.42
C ASP A 61 -3.77 -9.14 -15.23
N ASN A 62 -3.17 -8.93 -14.06
CA ASN A 62 -3.85 -8.69 -12.79
C ASN A 62 -3.85 -7.21 -12.36
N GLY A 63 -3.41 -6.30 -13.20
CA GLY A 63 -3.45 -4.86 -12.94
C GLY A 63 -4.85 -4.39 -12.55
N ILE A 64 -4.95 -3.47 -11.58
CA ILE A 64 -6.22 -2.93 -11.11
C ILE A 64 -6.36 -1.45 -11.44
N ASP A 65 -7.53 -1.08 -11.95
CA ASP A 65 -7.89 0.30 -12.24
C ASP A 65 -8.20 1.10 -10.96
N ASP A 66 -8.34 2.41 -11.11
CA ASP A 66 -8.63 3.32 -9.99
C ASP A 66 -9.98 3.05 -9.32
N ASP A 67 -10.98 2.57 -10.07
CA ASP A 67 -12.31 2.28 -9.53
C ASP A 67 -12.31 0.99 -8.70
N THR A 68 -11.65 -0.04 -9.19
CA THR A 68 -11.44 -1.30 -8.45
C THR A 68 -10.61 -1.03 -7.21
N PHE A 69 -9.54 -0.24 -7.31
CA PHE A 69 -8.71 0.12 -6.17
C PHE A 69 -9.49 0.89 -5.11
N ALA A 70 -10.31 1.86 -5.49
CA ALA A 70 -11.17 2.59 -4.58
C ALA A 70 -12.17 1.67 -3.84
N LYS A 71 -12.75 0.68 -4.54
CA LYS A 71 -13.62 -0.33 -3.92
C LYS A 71 -12.86 -1.18 -2.89
N ILE A 72 -11.64 -1.63 -3.22
CA ILE A 72 -10.80 -2.41 -2.30
C ILE A 72 -10.54 -1.60 -1.02
N VAL A 73 -10.13 -0.35 -1.14
CA VAL A 73 -9.87 0.54 0.01
C VAL A 73 -11.12 0.70 0.88
N ALA A 74 -12.26 0.97 0.28
CA ALA A 74 -13.52 1.11 1.01
C ALA A 74 -13.92 -0.19 1.72
N LEU A 75 -13.75 -1.35 1.08
CA LEU A 75 -14.06 -2.65 1.66
C LEU A 75 -13.12 -3.00 2.82
N ILE A 76 -11.82 -2.71 2.72
CA ILE A 76 -10.88 -2.89 3.83
C ILE A 76 -11.30 -2.02 5.02
N ARG A 77 -11.65 -0.74 4.77
CA ARG A 77 -12.11 0.17 5.84
C ARG A 77 -13.34 -0.34 6.56
N VAL A 78 -14.29 -0.95 5.84
CA VAL A 78 -15.49 -1.54 6.46
C VAL A 78 -15.18 -2.83 7.21
N ALA A 79 -14.31 -3.68 6.66
CA ALA A 79 -13.96 -4.97 7.24
C ALA A 79 -13.05 -4.85 8.47
N VAL A 80 -12.11 -3.89 8.46
CA VAL A 80 -11.13 -3.67 9.55
C VAL A 80 -11.18 -2.20 9.99
N PRO A 81 -12.26 -1.77 10.66
CA PRO A 81 -12.53 -0.34 10.90
C PRO A 81 -11.56 0.34 11.86
N TYR A 82 -10.88 -0.40 12.71
CA TYR A 82 -9.98 0.11 13.74
C TYR A 82 -8.56 0.40 13.24
N THR A 83 -8.16 -0.15 12.09
CA THR A 83 -6.79 -0.06 11.59
C THR A 83 -6.48 1.30 10.95
N GLY A 84 -5.23 1.76 11.04
CA GLY A 84 -4.71 2.82 10.18
C GLY A 84 -4.55 2.30 8.75
N MET A 85 -4.93 3.07 7.74
CA MET A 85 -4.74 2.68 6.33
C MET A 85 -3.78 3.65 5.66
N ILE A 86 -2.73 3.08 5.05
CA ILE A 86 -1.61 3.84 4.48
C ILE A 86 -1.63 3.73 2.95
N ILE A 87 -1.54 4.89 2.29
CA ILE A 87 -1.33 4.97 0.85
C ILE A 87 0.02 5.64 0.53
N SER A 88 0.64 5.22 -0.56
CA SER A 88 1.87 5.83 -1.05
C SER A 88 1.59 7.07 -1.90
N THR A 89 2.50 8.06 -1.84
CA THR A 89 2.52 9.21 -2.75
C THR A 89 2.87 8.85 -4.20
N ARG A 90 3.19 7.59 -4.51
CA ARG A 90 3.23 7.08 -5.89
C ARG A 90 1.87 7.10 -6.59
N GLU A 91 0.78 7.11 -5.84
CA GLU A 91 -0.54 7.36 -6.40
C GLU A 91 -0.67 8.84 -6.82
N SER A 92 -1.41 9.09 -7.91
CA SER A 92 -1.68 10.46 -8.35
C SER A 92 -2.41 11.26 -7.26
N ALA A 93 -2.22 12.58 -7.24
CA ALA A 93 -2.90 13.46 -6.28
C ALA A 93 -4.43 13.27 -6.30
N LYS A 94 -5.02 13.15 -7.50
CA LYS A 94 -6.46 12.89 -7.67
C LYS A 94 -6.90 11.55 -7.06
N CYS A 95 -6.08 10.51 -7.23
CA CYS A 95 -6.36 9.20 -6.63
C CYS A 95 -6.27 9.28 -5.11
N ARG A 96 -5.22 9.92 -4.57
CA ARG A 96 -5.05 10.10 -3.12
C ARG A 96 -6.22 10.84 -2.48
N GLU A 97 -6.63 11.97 -3.06
CA GLU A 97 -7.79 12.76 -2.58
C GLU A 97 -9.07 11.91 -2.53
N ARG A 98 -9.34 11.14 -3.58
CA ARG A 98 -10.48 10.22 -3.60
C ARG A 98 -10.41 9.20 -2.48
N LEU A 99 -9.24 8.58 -2.26
CA LEU A 99 -9.06 7.50 -1.30
C LEU A 99 -9.05 7.98 0.16
N LEU A 100 -8.61 9.22 0.42
CA LEU A 100 -8.76 9.84 1.73
C LEU A 100 -10.23 9.92 2.15
N ASN A 101 -11.13 10.20 1.21
CA ASN A 101 -12.57 10.22 1.46
C ASN A 101 -13.18 8.81 1.63
N LEU A 102 -12.46 7.74 1.32
CA LEU A 102 -12.90 6.35 1.42
C LEU A 102 -12.28 5.58 2.59
N GLY A 103 -11.41 6.24 3.38
CA GLY A 103 -10.92 5.62 4.60
C GLY A 103 -9.41 5.54 4.76
N ILE A 104 -8.62 6.02 3.80
CA ILE A 104 -7.17 6.22 4.02
C ILE A 104 -6.98 7.24 5.13
N SER A 105 -6.12 6.93 6.10
CA SER A 105 -5.84 7.78 7.25
C SER A 105 -4.40 8.28 7.30
N GLN A 106 -3.51 7.72 6.48
CA GLN A 106 -2.09 8.06 6.47
C GLN A 106 -1.56 8.04 5.03
N ILE A 107 -0.58 8.89 4.77
CA ILE A 107 0.14 8.94 3.50
C ILE A 107 1.61 8.69 3.78
N SER A 108 2.20 7.72 3.08
CA SER A 108 3.64 7.45 3.11
C SER A 108 4.30 8.26 2.00
N GLY A 109 5.10 9.27 2.40
CA GLY A 109 5.83 10.13 1.48
C GLY A 109 7.34 10.01 1.65
N GLY A 110 8.09 10.32 0.59
CA GLY A 110 9.55 10.39 0.62
C GLY A 110 10.27 9.05 0.77
N SER A 111 9.60 7.92 0.51
CA SER A 111 10.23 6.60 0.57
C SER A 111 11.21 6.42 -0.59
N ARG A 112 12.42 5.95 -0.29
CA ARG A 112 13.44 5.58 -1.25
C ARG A 112 13.92 4.18 -0.93
N THR A 113 13.57 3.22 -1.77
CA THR A 113 13.82 1.80 -1.54
C THR A 113 14.99 1.25 -2.34
N SER A 114 15.56 2.05 -3.24
CA SER A 114 16.80 1.74 -3.95
C SER A 114 17.99 1.62 -2.98
N VAL A 115 18.99 0.83 -3.37
CA VAL A 115 20.23 0.68 -2.59
C VAL A 115 20.91 2.04 -2.45
N GLY A 116 21.12 2.49 -1.22
CA GLY A 116 21.72 3.81 -0.95
C GLY A 116 20.78 5.00 -1.14
N GLY A 117 19.49 4.78 -1.44
CA GLY A 117 18.53 5.81 -1.84
C GLY A 117 18.44 7.04 -0.93
N TYR A 118 18.65 6.87 0.37
CA TYR A 118 18.67 8.00 1.31
C TYR A 118 20.02 8.74 1.39
N CYS A 119 21.07 8.20 0.79
CA CYS A 119 22.42 8.77 0.80
C CYS A 119 22.76 9.46 -0.55
N GLU A 120 22.00 9.21 -1.59
CA GLU A 120 22.22 9.75 -2.92
C GLU A 120 21.31 10.95 -3.20
N PRO A 121 21.76 11.94 -4.00
CA PRO A 121 20.89 13.02 -4.48
C PRO A 121 19.72 12.44 -5.29
N GLU A 122 18.61 13.17 -5.35
CA GLU A 122 17.47 12.78 -6.18
C GLU A 122 17.90 12.56 -7.63
N PRO A 123 17.58 11.40 -8.23
CA PRO A 123 17.87 11.18 -9.64
C PRO A 123 17.11 12.22 -10.48
N GLU A 124 17.80 12.80 -11.47
CA GLU A 124 17.20 13.78 -12.39
C GLU A 124 16.21 13.12 -13.37
N ASP A 125 16.22 11.80 -13.49
CA ASP A 125 15.34 11.01 -14.37
C ASP A 125 14.25 10.29 -13.58
N GLU A 126 13.10 10.03 -14.24
CA GLU A 126 11.92 9.34 -13.70
C GLU A 126 12.15 7.86 -13.31
N LYS A 127 13.39 7.41 -13.26
CA LYS A 127 13.75 6.05 -12.85
C LYS A 127 13.56 5.90 -11.36
N SER A 128 12.57 5.13 -10.97
CA SER A 128 12.25 4.91 -9.56
C SER A 128 12.00 3.44 -9.28
N GLU A 129 12.47 2.99 -8.13
CA GLU A 129 12.08 1.69 -7.58
C GLU A 129 10.57 1.64 -7.31
N GLN A 130 10.02 0.42 -7.19
CA GLN A 130 8.57 0.22 -7.02
C GLN A 130 7.96 1.05 -5.87
N PHE A 131 8.72 1.32 -4.81
CA PHE A 131 8.26 2.05 -3.63
C PHE A 131 8.90 3.41 -3.42
N ASP A 132 9.74 3.85 -4.34
CA ASP A 132 10.33 5.19 -4.28
C ASP A 132 9.29 6.28 -4.53
N VAL A 133 9.44 7.41 -3.86
CA VAL A 133 8.52 8.54 -3.95
C VAL A 133 9.29 9.81 -4.24
N ILE A 134 9.11 10.33 -5.43
CA ILE A 134 9.81 11.52 -5.92
C ILE A 134 9.21 12.80 -5.32
N ASP A 135 7.89 12.87 -5.13
CA ASP A 135 7.22 14.05 -4.57
C ASP A 135 6.46 13.73 -3.29
N SER A 136 7.03 14.15 -2.16
CA SER A 136 6.43 14.05 -0.84
C SER A 136 5.72 15.34 -0.38
N ARG A 137 5.72 16.40 -1.18
CA ARG A 137 5.31 17.76 -0.79
C ARG A 137 3.90 18.14 -1.23
N THR A 138 3.30 17.39 -2.14
CA THR A 138 1.90 17.61 -2.56
C THR A 138 0.97 16.72 -1.75
N LEU A 139 0.51 17.28 -0.67
CA LEU A 139 -0.69 16.82 0.02
C LEU A 139 -1.93 17.29 -0.74
#